data_60b6fe324d031c373c1db7f69306e1e7
#
_entry.id   60b6fe324d031c373c1db7f69306e1e7
#
_cell.length_a   1.000
_cell.length_b   1.000
_cell.length_c   1.000
_cell.angle_alpha   90.00
_cell.angle_beta   90.00
_cell.angle_gamma   90.00
#
_symmetry.space_group_name_H-M   'P 1'
#
loop_
_entity.id
_entity.type
_entity.pdbx_description
1 polymer ?
#
loop_
_entity_poly.entity_id
_entity_poly.type
_entity_poly.pdbx_seq_one_letter_code
_entity_poly.pdbx_strand_id
1 'polypeptide(L)'
;MGNPFIPFPRCENIIIVGDAAAEYLGALRIYGRGLIGGDVPSMELLHPMEKHLECVSCFLNDPTQVLMPAARRMKANFVVLEENGSADFNPAAGREALEKEGISVKILDVRGSTELVLRRAGKLFGEEKQAERIIRERTERLAALDDVRKSIRKGQKAAIFLAIRSPVRHESYVFRISERSALSQLLTNTFAIENINVRPNAEERIPGIQELDDLSDLFEKNPDLIVYTGDAAACGQKTAEFIRKHPQFAECNAVKNGRIYGAPYYCHALDLR
;
A
#
# COMPACT_ATOMS: atom_id res chain seq x y z
N MET A 1 -1.18 -12.72 34.83
CA MET A 1 -1.50 -12.08 33.54
C MET A 1 -1.80 -13.18 32.56
N GLY A 2 -3.04 -13.38 32.17
CA GLY A 2 -3.44 -14.41 31.21
C GLY A 2 -2.82 -14.12 29.86
N ASN A 3 -2.22 -15.15 29.27
CA ASN A 3 -1.72 -15.07 27.90
C ASN A 3 -2.90 -14.66 27.00
N PRO A 4 -2.85 -13.53 26.30
CA PRO A 4 -3.98 -13.16 25.45
C PRO A 4 -4.16 -14.26 24.44
N PHE A 5 -5.33 -14.89 24.44
CA PHE A 5 -5.68 -15.90 23.46
C PHE A 5 -5.61 -15.23 22.07
N ILE A 6 -4.58 -15.58 21.33
CA ILE A 6 -4.46 -15.14 19.95
C ILE A 6 -5.31 -16.11 19.14
N PRO A 7 -6.50 -15.68 18.66
CA PRO A 7 -7.34 -16.55 17.84
C PRO A 7 -6.55 -17.01 16.62
N PHE A 8 -6.71 -18.25 16.23
CA PHE A 8 -6.12 -18.77 15.01
C PHE A 8 -6.58 -17.93 13.82
N PRO A 9 -5.72 -17.75 12.81
CA PRO A 9 -6.12 -17.06 11.60
C PRO A 9 -7.32 -17.79 10.96
N ARG A 10 -8.29 -17.02 10.53
CA ARG A 10 -9.48 -17.54 9.85
C ARG A 10 -9.20 -17.62 8.36
N CYS A 11 -9.02 -18.83 7.84
CA CYS A 11 -8.90 -19.07 6.41
C CYS A 11 -10.27 -19.23 5.80
N GLU A 12 -10.69 -18.26 5.00
CA GLU A 12 -11.96 -18.28 4.29
C GLU A 12 -11.81 -18.88 2.90
N ASN A 13 -12.88 -19.50 2.45
CA ASN A 13 -12.93 -20.08 1.09
C ASN A 13 -13.27 -18.99 0.06
N ILE A 14 -12.44 -17.95 0.02
CA ILE A 14 -12.59 -16.75 -0.81
C ILE A 14 -11.34 -16.48 -1.63
N ILE A 15 -11.50 -15.69 -2.68
CA ILE A 15 -10.41 -15.07 -3.41
C ILE A 15 -10.49 -13.57 -3.15
N ILE A 16 -9.35 -12.95 -2.83
CA ILE A 16 -9.23 -11.52 -2.61
C ILE A 16 -8.58 -10.91 -3.86
N VAL A 17 -9.12 -9.81 -4.36
CA VAL A 17 -8.57 -9.05 -5.48
C VAL A 17 -8.29 -7.63 -5.02
N GLY A 18 -7.02 -7.30 -4.89
CA GLY A 18 -6.51 -6.02 -4.40
C GLY A 18 -5.64 -6.16 -3.16
N ASP A 19 -4.52 -5.47 -3.16
CA ASP A 19 -3.51 -5.55 -2.10
C ASP A 19 -3.98 -4.90 -0.80
N ALA A 20 -4.61 -3.73 -0.90
CA ALA A 20 -5.12 -3.04 0.28
C ALA A 20 -6.24 -3.85 0.95
N ALA A 21 -7.13 -4.45 0.16
CA ALA A 21 -8.15 -5.35 0.69
C ALA A 21 -7.54 -6.53 1.46
N ALA A 22 -6.50 -7.15 0.90
CA ALA A 22 -5.78 -8.25 1.55
C ALA A 22 -5.11 -7.79 2.87
N GLU A 23 -4.51 -6.60 2.90
CA GLU A 23 -3.89 -6.06 4.10
C GLU A 23 -4.89 -5.77 5.23
N TYR A 24 -6.02 -5.14 4.91
CA TYR A 24 -7.06 -4.86 5.90
C TYR A 24 -7.71 -6.14 6.44
N LEU A 25 -7.98 -7.11 5.57
CA LEU A 25 -8.49 -8.42 5.99
C LEU A 25 -7.45 -9.19 6.81
N GLY A 26 -6.18 -9.17 6.37
CA GLY A 26 -5.07 -9.77 7.12
C GLY A 26 -4.88 -9.16 8.51
N ALA A 27 -5.08 -7.85 8.68
CA ALA A 27 -5.10 -7.20 9.99
C ALA A 27 -6.20 -7.77 10.90
N LEU A 28 -7.36 -8.08 10.32
CA LEU A 28 -8.46 -8.79 11.02
C LEU A 28 -8.21 -10.30 11.17
N ARG A 29 -7.07 -10.80 10.68
CA ARG A 29 -6.71 -12.23 10.61
C ARG A 29 -7.66 -13.06 9.75
N ILE A 30 -8.24 -12.43 8.74
CA ILE A 30 -9.05 -13.08 7.72
C ILE A 30 -8.20 -13.21 6.47
N TYR A 31 -8.01 -14.44 6.02
CA TYR A 31 -7.15 -14.77 4.87
C TYR A 31 -7.97 -15.50 3.80
N GLY A 32 -7.74 -15.14 2.55
CA GLY A 32 -8.28 -15.85 1.41
C GLY A 32 -7.46 -17.09 1.06
N ARG A 33 -8.04 -17.99 0.27
CA ARG A 33 -7.27 -19.09 -0.34
C ARG A 33 -6.41 -18.62 -1.52
N GLY A 34 -6.81 -17.52 -2.14
CA GLY A 34 -6.10 -16.93 -3.27
C GLY A 34 -6.13 -15.40 -3.20
N LEU A 35 -5.07 -14.81 -3.73
CA LEU A 35 -4.90 -13.38 -3.87
C LEU A 35 -4.57 -13.05 -5.33
N ILE A 36 -5.26 -12.07 -5.88
CA ILE A 36 -4.89 -11.37 -7.10
C ILE A 36 -4.46 -9.97 -6.65
N GLY A 37 -3.18 -9.66 -6.77
CA GLY A 37 -2.57 -8.46 -6.20
C GLY A 37 -1.54 -7.84 -7.13
N GLY A 38 -0.62 -7.04 -6.58
CA GLY A 38 0.49 -6.47 -7.33
C GLY A 38 1.45 -7.54 -7.84
N ASP A 39 1.98 -7.33 -9.04
CA ASP A 39 3.02 -8.19 -9.60
C ASP A 39 4.39 -7.75 -9.06
N VAL A 40 4.67 -8.13 -7.81
CA VAL A 40 5.90 -7.78 -7.12
C VAL A 40 6.56 -9.02 -6.50
N PRO A 41 7.89 -9.13 -6.56
CA PRO A 41 8.61 -10.31 -6.08
C PRO A 41 8.40 -10.65 -4.61
N SER A 42 8.02 -9.66 -3.80
CA SER A 42 7.80 -9.83 -2.36
C SER A 42 6.36 -10.19 -1.99
N MET A 43 5.47 -10.39 -2.95
CA MET A 43 4.04 -10.63 -2.67
C MET A 43 3.83 -11.84 -1.76
N GLU A 44 4.55 -12.94 -1.98
CA GLU A 44 4.49 -14.14 -1.14
C GLU A 44 4.96 -13.89 0.30
N LEU A 45 5.90 -12.96 0.49
CA LEU A 45 6.39 -12.58 1.82
C LEU A 45 5.40 -11.66 2.54
N LEU A 46 4.69 -10.81 1.78
CA LEU A 46 3.70 -9.88 2.32
C LEU A 46 2.40 -10.60 2.70
N HIS A 47 2.00 -11.58 1.90
CA HIS A 47 0.76 -12.33 2.05
C HIS A 47 1.01 -13.84 2.09
N PRO A 48 1.75 -14.34 3.11
CA PRO A 48 2.19 -15.75 3.15
C PRO A 48 1.05 -16.74 3.36
N MET A 49 -0.13 -16.27 3.74
CA MET A 49 -1.30 -17.13 3.99
C MET A 49 -2.16 -17.33 2.74
N GLU A 50 -2.00 -16.49 1.72
CA GLU A 50 -2.73 -16.56 0.46
C GLU A 50 -1.84 -17.07 -0.67
N LYS A 51 -2.43 -17.88 -1.55
CA LYS A 51 -1.77 -18.23 -2.80
C LYS A 51 -1.90 -17.09 -3.80
N HIS A 52 -0.79 -16.50 -4.20
CA HIS A 52 -0.79 -15.54 -5.30
C HIS A 52 -1.22 -16.24 -6.60
N LEU A 53 -2.23 -15.70 -7.26
CA LEU A 53 -2.86 -16.29 -8.44
C LEU A 53 -2.46 -15.58 -9.73
N GLU A 54 -2.57 -14.26 -9.73
CA GLU A 54 -2.33 -13.42 -10.90
C GLU A 54 -2.19 -11.94 -10.47
N CYS A 55 -1.81 -11.07 -11.38
CA CYS A 55 -1.77 -9.64 -11.14
C CYS A 55 -3.10 -8.94 -11.43
N VAL A 56 -3.32 -7.78 -10.77
CA VAL A 56 -4.54 -6.97 -10.94
C VAL A 56 -4.72 -6.52 -12.39
N SER A 57 -3.65 -6.18 -13.11
CA SER A 57 -3.75 -5.77 -14.53
C SER A 57 -4.30 -6.88 -15.41
N CYS A 58 -3.85 -8.13 -15.21
CA CYS A 58 -4.36 -9.28 -15.95
C CYS A 58 -5.84 -9.53 -15.62
N PHE A 59 -6.19 -9.40 -14.33
CA PHE A 59 -7.58 -9.51 -13.90
C PHE A 59 -8.48 -8.45 -14.55
N LEU A 60 -8.05 -7.20 -14.60
CA LEU A 60 -8.84 -6.11 -15.21
C LEU A 60 -9.01 -6.26 -16.72
N ASN A 61 -8.05 -6.87 -17.41
CA ASN A 61 -8.17 -7.16 -18.83
C ASN A 61 -9.24 -8.21 -19.12
N ASP A 62 -9.31 -9.28 -18.33
CA ASP A 62 -10.35 -10.31 -18.42
C ASP A 62 -10.62 -10.94 -17.05
N PRO A 63 -11.55 -10.37 -16.26
CA PRO A 63 -11.87 -10.85 -14.93
C PRO A 63 -12.33 -12.31 -14.91
N THR A 64 -13.06 -12.73 -15.94
CA THR A 64 -13.64 -14.09 -15.98
C THR A 64 -12.58 -15.11 -16.33
N GLN A 65 -11.77 -14.86 -17.34
CA GLN A 65 -10.70 -15.79 -17.75
C GLN A 65 -9.69 -16.00 -16.61
N VAL A 66 -9.32 -14.93 -15.91
CA VAL A 66 -8.33 -14.99 -14.83
C VAL A 66 -8.90 -15.68 -13.59
N LEU A 67 -10.09 -15.32 -13.17
CA LEU A 67 -10.60 -15.72 -11.87
C LEU A 67 -11.38 -17.04 -11.87
N MET A 68 -12.17 -17.34 -12.92
CA MET A 68 -13.06 -18.52 -12.97
C MET A 68 -12.34 -19.86 -12.75
N PRO A 69 -11.20 -20.14 -13.39
CA PRO A 69 -10.48 -21.40 -13.17
C PRO A 69 -10.06 -21.57 -11.71
N ALA A 70 -9.59 -20.49 -11.09
CA ALA A 70 -9.15 -20.48 -9.70
C ALA A 70 -10.37 -20.64 -8.75
N ALA A 71 -11.43 -19.88 -8.98
CA ALA A 71 -12.64 -19.91 -8.17
C ALA A 71 -13.28 -21.33 -8.15
N ARG A 72 -13.38 -21.97 -9.31
CA ARG A 72 -13.87 -23.36 -9.43
C ARG A 72 -12.97 -24.36 -8.71
N ARG A 73 -11.65 -24.29 -8.95
CA ARG A 73 -10.67 -25.20 -8.33
C ARG A 73 -10.65 -25.06 -6.80
N MET A 74 -10.71 -23.84 -6.31
CA MET A 74 -10.69 -23.54 -4.88
C MET A 74 -12.07 -23.66 -4.23
N LYS A 75 -13.13 -23.85 -5.02
CA LYS A 75 -14.52 -23.84 -4.56
C LYS A 75 -14.82 -22.59 -3.74
N ALA A 76 -14.43 -21.42 -4.26
CA ALA A 76 -14.59 -20.15 -3.56
C ALA A 76 -16.07 -19.85 -3.29
N ASN A 77 -16.41 -19.46 -2.06
CA ASN A 77 -17.77 -19.11 -1.67
C ASN A 77 -18.20 -17.78 -2.28
N PHE A 78 -17.27 -16.84 -2.31
CA PHE A 78 -17.41 -15.53 -2.94
C PHE A 78 -16.02 -14.93 -3.21
N VAL A 79 -16.02 -13.84 -3.93
CA VAL A 79 -14.83 -13.05 -4.22
C VAL A 79 -14.94 -11.70 -3.54
N VAL A 80 -13.86 -11.22 -2.94
CA VAL A 80 -13.76 -9.85 -2.41
C VAL A 80 -12.99 -9.01 -3.41
N LEU A 81 -13.64 -7.98 -3.96
CA LEU A 81 -12.98 -7.00 -4.83
C LEU A 81 -12.73 -5.72 -4.05
N GLU A 82 -11.53 -5.21 -4.18
CA GLU A 82 -11.14 -3.90 -3.69
C GLU A 82 -11.82 -2.79 -4.49
N GLU A 83 -12.40 -1.80 -3.82
CA GLU A 83 -12.83 -0.52 -4.39
C GLU A 83 -11.89 0.58 -3.90
N ASN A 84 -10.99 1.04 -4.76
CA ASN A 84 -9.97 2.03 -4.41
C ASN A 84 -10.15 3.41 -5.09
N GLY A 85 -11.14 3.53 -5.97
CA GLY A 85 -11.46 4.77 -6.69
C GLY A 85 -10.50 5.10 -7.83
N SER A 86 -9.61 4.19 -8.23
CA SER A 86 -8.79 4.37 -9.44
C SER A 86 -9.66 4.24 -10.69
N ALA A 87 -9.36 5.02 -11.71
CA ALA A 87 -10.00 4.88 -13.01
C ALA A 87 -9.53 3.61 -13.74
N ASP A 88 -8.22 3.31 -13.65
CA ASP A 88 -7.57 2.26 -14.46
C ASP A 88 -7.25 0.99 -13.68
N PHE A 89 -7.07 1.10 -12.34
CA PHE A 89 -6.62 0.00 -11.48
C PHE A 89 -7.59 -0.26 -10.33
N ASN A 90 -8.90 -0.30 -10.63
CA ASN A 90 -9.93 -0.57 -9.63
C ASN A 90 -10.48 -2.00 -9.78
N PRO A 91 -10.14 -2.95 -8.90
CA PRO A 91 -10.66 -4.31 -8.95
C PRO A 91 -12.18 -4.40 -8.98
N ALA A 92 -12.89 -3.46 -8.35
CA ALA A 92 -14.35 -3.43 -8.32
C ALA A 92 -14.98 -3.32 -9.73
N ALA A 93 -14.23 -2.82 -10.72
CA ALA A 93 -14.70 -2.78 -12.11
C ALA A 93 -15.01 -4.16 -12.70
N GLY A 94 -14.38 -5.23 -12.18
CA GLY A 94 -14.66 -6.61 -12.61
C GLY A 94 -15.97 -7.21 -12.07
N ARG A 95 -16.69 -6.52 -11.19
CA ARG A 95 -17.86 -7.02 -10.49
C ARG A 95 -18.93 -7.59 -11.43
N GLU A 96 -19.39 -6.77 -12.38
CA GLU A 96 -20.50 -7.12 -13.27
C GLU A 96 -20.19 -8.36 -14.12
N ALA A 97 -18.95 -8.47 -14.61
CA ALA A 97 -18.49 -9.61 -15.40
C ALA A 97 -18.54 -10.91 -14.59
N LEU A 98 -18.10 -10.87 -13.32
CA LEU A 98 -18.10 -12.03 -12.44
C LEU A 98 -19.50 -12.44 -11.99
N GLU A 99 -20.37 -11.47 -11.65
CA GLU A 99 -21.76 -11.73 -11.27
C GLU A 99 -22.59 -12.37 -12.42
N LYS A 100 -22.32 -11.98 -13.67
CA LYS A 100 -22.92 -12.62 -14.86
C LYS A 100 -22.56 -14.11 -14.99
N GLU A 101 -21.37 -14.49 -14.53
CA GLU A 101 -20.91 -15.88 -14.50
C GLU A 101 -21.37 -16.65 -13.23
N GLY A 102 -22.21 -16.02 -12.41
CA GLY A 102 -22.76 -16.63 -11.20
C GLY A 102 -21.82 -16.63 -10.00
N ILE A 103 -20.74 -15.84 -10.03
CA ILE A 103 -19.85 -15.68 -8.88
C ILE A 103 -20.43 -14.64 -7.92
N SER A 104 -20.56 -15.02 -6.66
CA SER A 104 -20.90 -14.06 -5.59
C SER A 104 -19.77 -13.10 -5.35
N VAL A 105 -20.03 -11.79 -5.40
CA VAL A 105 -19.02 -10.74 -5.22
C VAL A 105 -19.37 -9.90 -4.00
N LYS A 106 -18.35 -9.61 -3.19
CA LYS A 106 -18.40 -8.60 -2.13
C LYS A 106 -17.40 -7.50 -2.45
N ILE A 107 -17.76 -6.25 -2.18
CA ILE A 107 -16.88 -5.09 -2.38
C ILE A 107 -16.36 -4.64 -1.02
N LEU A 108 -15.05 -4.49 -0.90
CA LEU A 108 -14.41 -3.79 0.19
C LEU A 108 -13.92 -2.41 -0.30
N ASP A 109 -14.64 -1.37 0.09
CA ASP A 109 -14.24 0.00 -0.19
C ASP A 109 -13.08 0.40 0.76
N VAL A 110 -11.88 0.53 0.19
CA VAL A 110 -10.65 0.88 0.90
C VAL A 110 -10.35 2.39 0.91
N ARG A 111 -11.27 3.21 0.43
CA ARG A 111 -11.12 4.66 0.44
C ARG A 111 -11.43 5.24 1.81
N GLY A 112 -10.67 6.25 2.22
CA GLY A 112 -10.86 6.96 3.49
C GLY A 112 -9.78 6.64 4.52
N SER A 113 -10.09 6.89 5.79
CA SER A 113 -9.14 6.62 6.86
C SER A 113 -9.00 5.12 7.16
N THR A 114 -7.85 4.74 7.72
CA THR A 114 -7.57 3.36 8.17
C THR A 114 -8.69 2.81 9.06
N GLU A 115 -9.19 3.63 9.99
CA GLU A 115 -10.26 3.23 10.92
C GLU A 115 -11.58 2.95 10.18
N LEU A 116 -11.91 3.77 9.19
CA LEU A 116 -13.12 3.60 8.40
C LEU A 116 -13.06 2.30 7.59
N VAL A 117 -11.92 2.03 6.97
CA VAL A 117 -11.73 0.80 6.18
C VAL A 117 -11.75 -0.43 7.07
N LEU A 118 -11.10 -0.40 8.24
CA LEU A 118 -11.17 -1.49 9.23
C LEU A 118 -12.60 -1.79 9.66
N ARG A 119 -13.43 -0.76 9.91
CA ARG A 119 -14.85 -0.95 10.24
C ARG A 119 -15.64 -1.57 9.11
N ARG A 120 -15.39 -1.15 7.85
CA ARG A 120 -16.02 -1.76 6.67
C ARG A 120 -15.62 -3.22 6.52
N ALA A 121 -14.34 -3.54 6.64
CA ALA A 121 -13.83 -4.90 6.61
C ALA A 121 -14.41 -5.77 7.74
N GLY A 122 -14.44 -5.24 8.97
CA GLY A 122 -15.06 -5.90 10.11
C GLY A 122 -16.54 -6.22 9.88
N LYS A 123 -17.31 -5.24 9.40
CA LYS A 123 -18.73 -5.42 9.06
C LYS A 123 -18.96 -6.47 7.98
N LEU A 124 -18.08 -6.50 6.97
CA LEU A 124 -18.19 -7.43 5.84
C LEU A 124 -18.09 -8.90 6.27
N PHE A 125 -17.36 -9.17 7.35
CA PHE A 125 -17.06 -10.51 7.86
C PHE A 125 -17.63 -10.79 9.27
N GLY A 126 -18.37 -9.85 9.87
CA GLY A 126 -18.90 -10.01 11.24
C GLY A 126 -17.83 -9.94 12.33
N GLU A 127 -16.74 -9.19 12.05
CA GLU A 127 -15.58 -9.02 12.94
C GLU A 127 -15.45 -7.59 13.47
N GLU A 128 -16.58 -6.91 13.73
CA GLU A 128 -16.61 -5.51 14.17
C GLU A 128 -15.87 -5.31 15.50
N LYS A 129 -15.98 -6.27 16.42
CA LYS A 129 -15.26 -6.21 17.70
C LYS A 129 -13.74 -6.26 17.51
N GLN A 130 -13.29 -7.08 16.58
CA GLN A 130 -11.86 -7.18 16.23
C GLN A 130 -11.38 -5.88 15.58
N ALA A 131 -12.17 -5.32 14.65
CA ALA A 131 -11.84 -4.04 14.03
C ALA A 131 -11.67 -2.91 15.06
N GLU A 132 -12.63 -2.77 15.99
CA GLU A 132 -12.53 -1.74 17.04
C GLU A 132 -11.34 -1.98 18.00
N ARG A 133 -10.99 -3.24 18.27
CA ARG A 133 -9.79 -3.55 19.04
C ARG A 133 -8.52 -3.07 18.33
N ILE A 134 -8.38 -3.36 17.05
CA ILE A 134 -7.21 -2.96 16.25
C ILE A 134 -7.13 -1.43 16.15
N ILE A 135 -8.26 -0.75 15.94
CA ILE A 135 -8.32 0.71 15.91
C ILE A 135 -7.82 1.30 17.23
N ARG A 136 -8.26 0.76 18.36
CA ARG A 136 -7.80 1.21 19.67
C ARG A 136 -6.31 0.96 19.88
N GLU A 137 -5.82 -0.26 19.59
CA GLU A 137 -4.41 -0.60 19.72
C GLU A 137 -3.52 0.28 18.84
N ARG A 138 -3.99 0.61 17.62
CA ARG A 138 -3.31 1.56 16.73
C ARG A 138 -3.26 2.95 17.33
N THR A 139 -4.39 3.46 17.84
CA THR A 139 -4.47 4.78 18.48
C THR A 139 -3.53 4.87 19.67
N GLU A 140 -3.48 3.84 20.52
CA GLU A 140 -2.57 3.77 21.66
C GLU A 140 -1.09 3.76 21.22
N ARG A 141 -0.75 3.00 20.17
CA ARG A 141 0.62 3.01 19.60
C ARG A 141 1.02 4.37 19.04
N LEU A 142 0.11 5.06 18.34
CA LEU A 142 0.37 6.39 17.82
C LEU A 142 0.50 7.42 18.95
N ALA A 143 -0.30 7.32 20.01
CA ALA A 143 -0.18 8.17 21.20
C ALA A 143 1.16 7.95 21.92
N ALA A 144 1.68 6.72 21.96
CA ALA A 144 2.99 6.43 22.56
C ALA A 144 4.16 7.10 21.81
N LEU A 145 3.94 7.57 20.57
CA LEU A 145 4.92 8.33 19.80
C LEU A 145 4.92 9.84 20.07
N ASP A 146 4.09 10.32 21.02
CA ASP A 146 3.93 11.76 21.31
C ASP A 146 5.26 12.45 21.66
N ASP A 147 6.12 11.80 22.43
CA ASP A 147 7.41 12.38 22.79
C ASP A 147 8.38 12.42 21.59
N VAL A 148 8.35 11.41 20.75
CA VAL A 148 9.07 11.42 19.47
C VAL A 148 8.55 12.56 18.60
N ARG A 149 7.24 12.69 18.47
CA ARG A 149 6.58 13.77 17.71
C ARG A 149 6.98 15.15 18.18
N LYS A 150 7.06 15.38 19.50
CA LYS A 150 7.51 16.65 20.08
C LYS A 150 8.97 16.96 19.80
N SER A 151 9.82 15.93 19.65
CA SER A 151 11.25 16.08 19.33
C SER A 151 11.53 16.37 17.86
N ILE A 152 10.56 16.10 16.96
CA ILE A 152 10.70 16.36 15.54
C ILE A 152 10.61 17.86 15.27
N ARG A 153 11.57 18.39 14.54
CA ARG A 153 11.55 19.78 14.12
C ARG A 153 10.36 20.00 13.17
N LYS A 154 9.52 20.97 13.49
CA LYS A 154 8.37 21.35 12.66
C LYS A 154 8.80 21.88 11.29
N GLY A 155 7.96 21.59 10.29
CA GLY A 155 8.20 22.08 8.92
C GLY A 155 9.31 21.36 8.17
N GLN A 156 9.69 20.15 8.58
CA GLN A 156 10.58 19.31 7.80
C GLN A 156 9.89 18.85 6.52
N LYS A 157 10.68 18.77 5.46
CA LYS A 157 10.23 18.36 4.11
C LYS A 157 10.75 16.98 3.79
N ALA A 158 9.85 16.08 3.38
CA ALA A 158 10.18 14.74 2.94
C ALA A 158 9.94 14.56 1.45
N ALA A 159 10.91 14.00 0.74
CA ALA A 159 10.71 13.39 -0.57
C ALA A 159 10.55 11.87 -0.39
N ILE A 160 9.46 11.30 -0.91
CA ILE A 160 9.14 9.89 -0.72
C ILE A 160 9.10 9.21 -2.08
N PHE A 161 9.91 8.16 -2.26
CA PHE A 161 10.00 7.40 -3.50
C PHE A 161 9.60 5.95 -3.29
N LEU A 162 8.91 5.40 -4.27
CA LEU A 162 8.62 3.98 -4.38
C LEU A 162 9.36 3.43 -5.60
N ALA A 163 10.06 2.33 -5.46
CA ALA A 163 10.50 1.57 -6.61
C ALA A 163 9.86 0.18 -6.61
N ILE A 164 9.42 -0.23 -7.80
CA ILE A 164 8.88 -1.55 -8.07
C ILE A 164 9.78 -2.22 -9.10
N ARG A 165 10.31 -3.40 -8.77
CA ARG A 165 11.08 -4.20 -9.71
C ARG A 165 10.14 -5.15 -10.44
N SER A 166 10.13 -5.06 -11.78
CA SER A 166 9.42 -6.03 -12.61
C SER A 166 10.14 -7.37 -12.59
N PRO A 167 9.49 -8.47 -12.20
CA PRO A 167 10.10 -9.79 -12.21
C PRO A 167 10.32 -10.30 -13.64
N VAL A 168 9.53 -9.81 -14.60
CA VAL A 168 9.59 -10.25 -16.01
C VAL A 168 10.63 -9.48 -16.80
N ARG A 169 10.70 -8.17 -16.63
CA ARG A 169 11.60 -7.30 -17.41
C ARG A 169 12.95 -7.09 -16.74
N HIS A 170 13.11 -7.47 -15.46
CA HIS A 170 14.29 -7.18 -14.64
C HIS A 170 14.63 -5.69 -14.54
N GLU A 171 13.66 -4.83 -14.78
CA GLU A 171 13.76 -3.38 -14.69
C GLU A 171 13.08 -2.89 -13.42
N SER A 172 13.59 -1.77 -12.88
CA SER A 172 12.99 -1.09 -11.74
C SER A 172 12.37 0.23 -12.20
N TYR A 173 11.10 0.40 -11.85
CA TYR A 173 10.35 1.64 -12.06
C TYR A 173 10.33 2.42 -10.75
N VAL A 174 10.64 3.70 -10.83
CA VAL A 174 10.65 4.58 -9.65
C VAL A 174 9.54 5.61 -9.79
N PHE A 175 8.76 5.73 -8.73
CA PHE A 175 7.61 6.61 -8.62
C PHE A 175 7.80 7.56 -7.44
N ARG A 176 7.06 8.66 -7.45
CA ARG A 176 6.88 9.52 -6.27
C ARG A 176 5.58 9.14 -5.55
N ILE A 177 5.62 9.21 -4.23
CA ILE A 177 4.45 8.95 -3.38
C ILE A 177 3.73 10.26 -3.10
N SER A 178 2.45 10.33 -3.46
CA SER A 178 1.62 11.52 -3.25
C SER A 178 1.02 11.57 -1.84
N GLU A 179 0.30 12.67 -1.54
CA GLU A 179 -0.40 12.85 -0.27
C GLU A 179 -1.52 11.84 0.00
N ARG A 180 -1.99 11.14 -1.03
CA ARG A 180 -3.06 10.14 -0.88
C ARG A 180 -2.57 8.82 -0.28
N SER A 181 -1.26 8.58 -0.25
CA SER A 181 -0.72 7.34 0.33
C SER A 181 -0.79 7.32 1.86
N ALA A 182 -0.95 6.14 2.45
CA ALA A 182 -0.97 5.97 3.91
C ALA A 182 0.33 6.45 4.57
N LEU A 183 1.49 6.20 3.95
CA LEU A 183 2.77 6.69 4.46
C LEU A 183 2.85 8.21 4.47
N SER A 184 2.42 8.87 3.40
CA SER A 184 2.39 10.34 3.34
C SER A 184 1.45 10.90 4.41
N GLN A 185 0.25 10.34 4.55
CA GLN A 185 -0.71 10.75 5.56
C GLN A 185 -0.18 10.55 6.99
N LEU A 186 0.50 9.42 7.24
CA LEU A 186 1.14 9.18 8.54
C LEU A 186 2.19 10.24 8.86
N LEU A 187 3.10 10.54 7.93
CA LEU A 187 4.15 11.54 8.11
C LEU A 187 3.55 12.94 8.32
N THR A 188 2.57 13.32 7.52
CA THR A 188 1.97 14.65 7.59
C THR A 188 1.07 14.82 8.81
N ASN A 189 0.14 13.89 9.04
CA ASN A 189 -0.87 14.02 10.07
C ASN A 189 -0.33 13.72 11.47
N THR A 190 0.61 12.77 11.59
CA THR A 190 1.16 12.36 12.88
C THR A 190 2.40 13.17 13.27
N PHE A 191 3.29 13.44 12.31
CA PHE A 191 4.60 14.03 12.59
C PHE A 191 4.77 15.46 12.07
N ALA A 192 3.78 16.03 11.40
CA ALA A 192 3.83 17.35 10.79
C ALA A 192 5.03 17.52 9.81
N ILE A 193 5.38 16.43 9.11
CA ILE A 193 6.40 16.41 8.06
C ILE A 193 5.71 16.61 6.72
N GLU A 194 6.08 17.65 5.99
CA GLU A 194 5.50 17.96 4.67
C GLU A 194 6.00 16.98 3.61
N ASN A 195 5.07 16.30 2.91
CA ASN A 195 5.42 15.56 1.70
C ASN A 195 5.52 16.53 0.52
N ILE A 196 6.73 16.76 0.03
CA ILE A 196 6.99 17.69 -1.08
C ILE A 196 6.78 17.09 -2.47
N ASN A 197 6.40 15.82 -2.55
CA ASN A 197 6.15 15.14 -3.82
C ASN A 197 4.88 15.60 -4.53
N VAL A 198 4.03 16.35 -3.83
CA VAL A 198 2.74 16.77 -4.35
C VAL A 198 2.90 17.56 -5.64
N ARG A 199 2.31 17.05 -6.72
CA ARG A 199 2.08 17.75 -7.97
C ARG A 199 0.58 17.98 -8.12
N PRO A 200 0.10 19.21 -8.03
CA PRO A 200 -1.31 19.51 -8.32
C PRO A 200 -1.67 19.03 -9.72
N ASN A 201 -2.78 18.32 -9.84
CA ASN A 201 -3.32 17.82 -11.11
C ASN A 201 -2.49 16.73 -11.83
N ALA A 202 -1.51 16.12 -11.18
CA ALA A 202 -0.85 14.95 -11.75
C ALA A 202 -1.80 13.74 -11.73
N GLU A 203 -1.82 13.02 -12.83
CA GLU A 203 -2.61 11.81 -12.95
C GLU A 203 -2.04 10.71 -12.04
N GLU A 204 -2.93 10.07 -11.29
CA GLU A 204 -2.61 8.92 -10.46
C GLU A 204 -3.37 7.69 -10.98
N ARG A 205 -2.69 6.84 -11.72
CA ARG A 205 -3.28 5.56 -12.16
C ARG A 205 -3.55 4.65 -10.98
N ILE A 206 -2.65 4.67 -10.01
CA ILE A 206 -2.80 3.98 -8.70
C ILE A 206 -2.88 5.07 -7.64
N PRO A 207 -3.91 5.07 -6.76
CA PRO A 207 -4.04 6.09 -5.72
C PRO A 207 -2.80 6.18 -4.84
N GLY A 208 -2.28 7.40 -4.68
CA GLY A 208 -1.08 7.64 -3.88
C GLY A 208 0.26 7.46 -4.63
N ILE A 209 0.24 7.10 -5.92
CA ILE A 209 1.44 6.85 -6.73
C ILE A 209 1.39 7.70 -7.99
N GLN A 210 2.43 8.51 -8.21
CA GLN A 210 2.61 9.34 -9.39
C GLN A 210 3.89 8.95 -10.15
N GLU A 211 3.87 9.07 -11.46
CA GLU A 211 5.06 8.82 -12.27
C GLU A 211 6.18 9.81 -11.90
N LEU A 212 7.40 9.33 -11.92
CA LEU A 212 8.60 10.12 -11.67
C LEU A 212 9.34 10.36 -13.00
N ASP A 213 9.09 11.51 -13.60
CA ASP A 213 9.77 11.91 -14.84
C ASP A 213 11.17 12.44 -14.55
N ASP A 214 11.25 13.35 -13.56
CA ASP A 214 12.48 14.03 -13.17
C ASP A 214 12.51 14.26 -11.65
N LEU A 215 13.71 14.36 -11.10
CA LEU A 215 13.97 14.62 -9.68
C LEU A 215 14.25 16.11 -9.38
N SER A 216 14.47 16.93 -10.40
CA SER A 216 14.92 18.33 -10.23
C SER A 216 13.97 19.12 -9.34
N ASP A 217 12.67 19.05 -9.60
CA ASP A 217 11.66 19.80 -8.84
C ASP A 217 11.63 19.42 -7.35
N LEU A 218 11.95 18.16 -7.02
CA LEU A 218 12.01 17.70 -5.64
C LEU A 218 13.27 18.16 -4.92
N PHE A 219 14.42 18.10 -5.60
CA PHE A 219 15.69 18.55 -5.04
C PHE A 219 15.76 20.08 -4.92
N GLU A 220 15.13 20.83 -5.84
CA GLU A 220 14.99 22.29 -5.75
C GLU A 220 14.19 22.71 -4.51
N LYS A 221 13.20 21.93 -4.08
CA LYS A 221 12.46 22.16 -2.83
C LYS A 221 13.30 21.89 -1.58
N ASN A 222 14.53 21.38 -1.74
CA ASN A 222 15.50 21.10 -0.70
C ASN A 222 14.92 20.21 0.44
N PRO A 223 14.68 18.92 0.19
CA PRO A 223 14.15 18.00 1.21
C PRO A 223 15.08 17.87 2.40
N ASP A 224 14.51 17.81 3.61
CA ASP A 224 15.22 17.54 4.85
C ASP A 224 15.45 16.03 5.07
N LEU A 225 14.61 15.20 4.49
CA LEU A 225 14.73 13.75 4.50
C LEU A 225 14.22 13.14 3.20
N ILE A 226 14.78 12.00 2.84
CA ILE A 226 14.34 11.17 1.72
C ILE A 226 13.92 9.81 2.28
N VAL A 227 12.76 9.33 1.87
CA VAL A 227 12.23 8.01 2.26
C VAL A 227 12.08 7.15 1.03
N TYR A 228 12.73 6.00 1.04
CA TYR A 228 12.59 4.97 0.02
C TYR A 228 11.65 3.87 0.51
N THR A 229 10.77 3.44 -0.37
CA THR A 229 9.91 2.27 -0.13
C THR A 229 9.92 1.36 -1.35
N GLY A 230 9.51 0.12 -1.19
CA GLY A 230 9.64 -0.88 -2.24
C GLY A 230 11.08 -1.34 -2.42
N ASP A 231 11.58 -1.35 -3.65
CA ASP A 231 12.99 -1.62 -3.95
C ASP A 231 13.84 -0.39 -3.60
N ALA A 232 14.25 -0.29 -2.33
CA ALA A 232 15.03 0.84 -1.84
C ALA A 232 16.40 0.96 -2.54
N ALA A 233 16.97 -0.15 -3.02
CA ALA A 233 18.23 -0.12 -3.77
C ALA A 233 18.05 0.57 -5.12
N ALA A 234 16.95 0.29 -5.83
CA ALA A 234 16.63 0.97 -7.08
C ALA A 234 16.35 2.47 -6.87
N CYS A 235 15.65 2.85 -5.78
CA CYS A 235 15.48 4.26 -5.42
C CYS A 235 16.84 4.95 -5.19
N GLY A 236 17.72 4.31 -4.42
CA GLY A 236 19.05 4.81 -4.11
C GLY A 236 19.93 4.96 -5.37
N GLN A 237 19.90 3.97 -6.25
CA GLN A 237 20.60 4.03 -7.53
C GLN A 237 20.11 5.20 -8.39
N LYS A 238 18.81 5.36 -8.56
CA LYS A 238 18.21 6.47 -9.33
C LYS A 238 18.61 7.83 -8.76
N THR A 239 18.56 7.97 -7.44
CA THR A 239 18.99 9.20 -6.75
C THR A 239 20.48 9.48 -6.96
N ALA A 240 21.34 8.46 -6.81
CA ALA A 240 22.78 8.61 -7.01
C ALA A 240 23.14 8.94 -8.46
N GLU A 241 22.46 8.35 -9.43
CA GLU A 241 22.64 8.67 -10.85
C GLU A 241 22.24 10.11 -11.15
N PHE A 242 21.13 10.56 -10.57
CA PHE A 242 20.68 11.94 -10.72
C PHE A 242 21.68 12.93 -10.13
N ILE A 243 22.16 12.70 -8.90
CA ILE A 243 23.16 13.58 -8.26
C ILE A 243 24.48 13.59 -9.04
N ARG A 244 24.91 12.47 -9.62
CA ARG A 244 26.11 12.45 -10.49
C ARG A 244 25.98 13.36 -11.71
N LYS A 245 24.77 13.44 -12.30
CA LYS A 245 24.46 14.32 -13.43
C LYS A 245 24.26 15.78 -13.00
N HIS A 246 23.84 16.01 -11.78
CA HIS A 246 23.48 17.29 -11.21
C HIS A 246 24.17 17.50 -9.84
N PRO A 247 25.50 17.70 -9.78
CA PRO A 247 26.28 17.70 -8.54
C PRO A 247 25.82 18.73 -7.50
N GLN A 248 25.21 19.83 -7.93
CA GLN A 248 24.66 20.85 -7.03
C GLN A 248 23.63 20.30 -6.04
N PHE A 249 22.95 19.22 -6.37
CA PHE A 249 21.95 18.60 -5.50
C PHE A 249 22.55 17.70 -4.40
N ALA A 250 23.87 17.45 -4.42
CA ALA A 250 24.55 16.82 -3.30
C ALA A 250 24.50 17.68 -2.02
N GLU A 251 24.33 19.01 -2.18
CA GLU A 251 24.20 19.96 -1.07
C GLU A 251 22.79 20.04 -0.48
N CYS A 252 21.79 19.33 -1.02
CA CYS A 252 20.47 19.32 -0.42
C CYS A 252 20.51 18.72 1.00
N ASN A 253 19.65 19.22 1.89
CA ASN A 253 19.66 18.89 3.30
C ASN A 253 19.67 17.39 3.59
N ALA A 254 18.83 16.62 2.89
CA ALA A 254 18.74 15.19 3.10
C ALA A 254 20.01 14.44 2.73
N VAL A 255 20.62 14.76 1.58
CA VAL A 255 21.84 14.11 1.09
C VAL A 255 23.04 14.50 1.95
N LYS A 256 23.26 15.80 2.15
CA LYS A 256 24.36 16.34 2.94
C LYS A 256 24.41 15.81 4.37
N ASN A 257 23.25 15.61 4.99
CA ASN A 257 23.15 15.14 6.38
C ASN A 257 22.93 13.62 6.49
N GLY A 258 22.96 12.87 5.38
CA GLY A 258 22.74 11.43 5.37
C GLY A 258 21.35 11.02 5.85
N ARG A 259 20.34 11.86 5.70
CA ARG A 259 18.96 11.61 6.14
C ARG A 259 18.14 10.91 5.06
N ILE A 260 18.58 9.72 4.71
CA ILE A 260 17.96 8.86 3.71
C ILE A 260 17.57 7.56 4.40
N TYR A 261 16.29 7.22 4.37
CA TYR A 261 15.72 6.13 5.14
C TYR A 261 14.99 5.15 4.22
N GLY A 262 15.10 3.85 4.50
CA GLY A 262 14.27 2.81 3.91
C GLY A 262 13.04 2.56 4.77
N ALA A 263 11.85 2.60 4.17
CA ALA A 263 10.62 2.13 4.79
C ALA A 263 10.31 0.70 4.34
N PRO A 264 9.52 -0.07 5.10
CA PRO A 264 9.10 -1.39 4.67
C PRO A 264 8.44 -1.37 3.28
N TYR A 265 8.63 -2.44 2.57
CA TYR A 265 8.02 -2.65 1.27
C TYR A 265 6.48 -2.59 1.40
N TYR A 266 5.79 -1.94 0.46
CA TYR A 266 4.33 -1.76 0.48
C TYR A 266 3.78 -1.00 1.68
N CYS A 267 3.63 0.29 1.48
CA CYS A 267 3.16 1.22 2.52
C CYS A 267 1.65 1.45 2.50
N HIS A 268 0.82 0.49 2.03
CA HIS A 268 -0.62 0.72 2.01
C HIS A 268 -1.20 0.82 3.43
N ALA A 269 -0.75 -0.06 4.32
CA ALA A 269 -1.22 -0.10 5.70
C ALA A 269 -0.07 -0.41 6.68
N LEU A 270 1.06 0.32 6.54
CA LEU A 270 2.28 0.17 7.36
C LEU A 270 2.04 0.12 8.86
N ASP A 271 1.00 0.78 9.31
CA ASP A 271 0.65 0.92 10.70
C ASP A 271 -0.28 -0.18 11.23
N LEU A 272 -0.69 -1.11 10.39
CA LEU A 272 -1.54 -2.23 10.76
C LEU A 272 -0.77 -3.53 11.05
N ARG A 273 0.52 -3.58 10.71
CA ARG A 273 1.37 -4.78 10.86
C ARG A 273 2.29 -4.71 12.08
#